data_03066c281146a44cc5fb2243b23014b0
#
_entry.id   03066c281146a44cc5fb2243b23014b0
#
_cell.length_a   1.000
_cell.length_b   1.000
_cell.length_c   1.000
_cell.angle_alpha   90.00
_cell.angle_beta   90.00
_cell.angle_gamma   90.00
#
_symmetry.space_group_name_H-M   'P 1'
#
loop_
_entity.id
_entity.type
_entity.pdbx_description
1 polymer ?
#
loop_
_entity_poly.entity_id
_entity_poly.type
_entity_poly.pdbx_seq_one_letter_code
_entity_poly.pdbx_strand_id
1 'polypeptide(L)'
;MDGTPFAGHVAQVYENAWSAVRQLCERLYSSGIGVLLDLHALPGNANSEDHGGVSTKKAELWGNKSNLTLAKKCLLFVAEEVQKGSIKGCIGIELCNEACWSAKGMYQWYTDVVSAIGRVDVSIPLYISDGWDLGTAMAWCRDLNKRGPGNPIGVDTHRYYTFTDKDKSQSPGQIIERVRSELDEVHVGPGDATDAGAVQVIVGEWSCCMTEDSWAKAGSADKDDLVRQFGKAETEQWRDKAGGAFFWTAKMEWMDGGEWGLFEMVKKEAVLPSPNLVMPAEEVRMAAERARQQRLDRKEQARDAHVCYWDSTAPEGQFEHWRFEQGWDLGFADALAFFEMRASGNLPGARHGGDVIGVLELWILKRLRETGQTGGFAWEREHGFRQGVGDFRNSLLETG
;
A
#
# COMPACT_ATOMS: atom_id res chain seq x y z
N MET A 1 24.42 21.82 5.25
CA MET A 1 23.77 21.09 6.37
C MET A 1 24.14 21.78 7.68
N ASP A 2 23.50 22.89 7.94
CA ASP A 2 23.79 23.67 9.13
C ASP A 2 23.10 23.04 10.34
N GLY A 3 23.88 22.64 11.31
CA GLY A 3 23.40 22.16 12.62
C GLY A 3 23.23 20.64 12.78
N THR A 4 23.80 19.83 11.90
CA THR A 4 23.87 18.39 12.13
C THR A 4 25.16 18.02 12.89
N PRO A 5 25.14 17.01 13.78
CA PRO A 5 26.33 16.51 14.45
C PRO A 5 27.32 15.82 13.50
N PHE A 6 26.95 15.69 12.21
CA PHE A 6 27.70 14.99 11.19
C PHE A 6 28.42 15.98 10.27
N ALA A 7 29.61 16.37 10.67
CA ALA A 7 30.51 17.20 9.88
C ALA A 7 31.74 16.40 9.43
N GLY A 8 32.38 16.83 8.34
CA GLY A 8 33.60 16.20 7.83
C GLY A 8 33.38 14.77 7.32
N HIS A 9 34.21 13.83 7.74
CA HIS A 9 34.16 12.44 7.24
C HIS A 9 32.87 11.70 7.53
N VAL A 10 32.16 12.05 8.62
CA VAL A 10 30.88 11.41 8.96
C VAL A 10 29.77 11.85 8.00
N ALA A 11 29.77 13.11 7.56
CA ALA A 11 28.83 13.59 6.55
C ALA A 11 28.96 12.79 5.22
N GLN A 12 30.20 12.44 4.86
CA GLN A 12 30.49 11.67 3.64
C GLN A 12 29.83 10.28 3.65
N VAL A 13 29.67 9.66 4.81
CA VAL A 13 28.97 8.35 4.92
C VAL A 13 27.51 8.49 4.45
N TYR A 14 26.82 9.54 4.88
CA TYR A 14 25.42 9.76 4.50
C TYR A 14 25.27 10.19 3.03
N GLU A 15 26.22 10.95 2.50
CA GLU A 15 26.25 11.32 1.08
C GLU A 15 26.44 10.08 0.19
N ASN A 16 27.35 9.20 0.59
CA ASN A 16 27.58 7.93 -0.10
C ASN A 16 26.36 7.00 -0.01
N ALA A 17 25.75 6.89 1.17
CA ALA A 17 24.54 6.10 1.38
C ALA A 17 23.39 6.61 0.49
N TRP A 18 23.17 7.94 0.44
CA TRP A 18 22.16 8.53 -0.42
C TRP A 18 22.43 8.27 -1.92
N SER A 19 23.71 8.34 -2.33
CA SER A 19 24.10 7.98 -3.70
C SER A 19 23.79 6.51 -4.02
N ALA A 20 24.02 5.60 -3.08
CA ALA A 20 23.69 4.18 -3.23
C ALA A 20 22.18 3.95 -3.34
N VAL A 21 21.38 4.64 -2.53
CA VAL A 21 19.91 4.60 -2.58
C VAL A 21 19.41 5.03 -3.97
N ARG A 22 19.91 6.15 -4.50
CA ARG A 22 19.54 6.62 -5.84
C ARG A 22 19.86 5.60 -6.92
N GLN A 23 21.04 4.99 -6.88
CA GLN A 23 21.45 3.96 -7.83
C GLN A 23 20.57 2.70 -7.71
N LEU A 24 20.19 2.32 -6.51
CA LEU A 24 19.26 1.20 -6.28
C LEU A 24 17.89 1.50 -6.87
N CYS A 25 17.33 2.69 -6.61
CA CYS A 25 16.05 3.12 -7.19
C CYS A 25 16.08 3.10 -8.73
N GLU A 26 17.16 3.58 -9.35
CA GLU A 26 17.33 3.54 -10.81
C GLU A 26 17.33 2.10 -11.34
N ARG A 27 18.02 1.18 -10.66
CA ARG A 27 18.07 -0.25 -11.06
C ARG A 27 16.71 -0.91 -10.92
N LEU A 28 15.99 -0.67 -9.82
CA LEU A 28 14.64 -1.20 -9.59
C LEU A 28 13.66 -0.65 -10.62
N TYR A 29 13.68 0.66 -10.86
CA TYR A 29 12.87 1.29 -11.91
C TYR A 29 13.13 0.70 -13.29
N SER A 30 14.41 0.48 -13.65
CA SER A 30 14.81 -0.14 -14.93
C SER A 30 14.31 -1.58 -15.08
N SER A 31 13.93 -2.23 -13.96
CA SER A 31 13.30 -3.55 -13.91
C SER A 31 11.78 -3.50 -13.76
N GLY A 32 11.17 -2.32 -13.84
CA GLY A 32 9.72 -2.12 -13.67
C GLY A 32 9.22 -2.28 -12.23
N ILE A 33 10.09 -2.03 -11.25
CA ILE A 33 9.77 -2.12 -9.82
C ILE A 33 9.68 -0.70 -9.24
N GLY A 34 8.53 -0.37 -8.64
CA GLY A 34 8.33 0.86 -7.89
C GLY A 34 8.98 0.81 -6.50
N VAL A 35 9.31 1.97 -5.95
CA VAL A 35 10.00 2.10 -4.66
C VAL A 35 9.19 3.00 -3.73
N LEU A 36 8.79 2.46 -2.57
CA LEU A 36 8.33 3.24 -1.43
C LEU A 36 9.56 3.66 -0.61
N LEU A 37 9.75 4.96 -0.41
CA LEU A 37 10.84 5.50 0.39
C LEU A 37 10.39 5.64 1.83
N ASP A 38 10.98 4.85 2.71
CA ASP A 38 10.68 4.87 4.14
C ASP A 38 11.74 5.66 4.93
N LEU A 39 11.29 6.63 5.73
CA LEU A 39 12.15 7.24 6.74
C LEU A 39 12.18 6.33 7.99
N HIS A 40 12.95 5.26 7.89
CA HIS A 40 13.00 4.17 8.86
C HIS A 40 13.59 4.59 10.21
N ALA A 41 14.61 5.43 10.20
CA ALA A 41 15.24 5.97 11.41
C ALA A 41 15.06 7.48 11.49
N LEU A 42 14.45 7.96 12.57
CA LEU A 42 14.19 9.38 12.78
C LEU A 42 15.06 9.96 13.90
N PRO A 43 15.37 11.27 13.85
CA PRO A 43 16.11 11.94 14.92
C PRO A 43 15.50 11.71 16.30
N GLY A 44 16.22 11.07 17.20
CA GLY A 44 15.78 10.78 18.57
C GLY A 44 14.87 9.56 18.72
N ASN A 45 14.75 8.72 17.69
CA ASN A 45 13.88 7.54 17.62
C ASN A 45 12.37 7.84 17.66
N ALA A 46 11.61 7.19 16.77
CA ALA A 46 10.15 7.20 16.80
C ALA A 46 9.56 6.20 17.80
N ASN A 47 10.33 5.18 18.16
CA ASN A 47 10.00 4.14 19.14
C ASN A 47 11.22 3.82 20.02
N SER A 48 11.17 2.77 20.84
CA SER A 48 12.26 2.35 21.74
C SER A 48 13.13 1.22 21.18
N GLU A 49 12.88 0.80 19.94
CA GLU A 49 13.54 -0.35 19.34
C GLU A 49 14.91 -0.01 18.75
N ASP A 50 15.73 -1.03 18.49
CA ASP A 50 17.11 -0.86 18.02
C ASP A 50 17.19 -0.30 16.58
N HIS A 51 16.19 -0.54 15.76
CA HIS A 51 16.11 -0.06 14.37
C HIS A 51 15.84 1.45 14.26
N GLY A 52 15.43 2.12 15.34
CA GLY A 52 15.16 3.57 15.32
C GLY A 52 16.38 4.47 15.07
N GLY A 53 17.60 3.87 15.00
CA GLY A 53 18.83 4.56 14.59
C GLY A 53 19.56 5.31 15.69
N VAL A 54 19.12 5.27 16.95
CA VAL A 54 19.77 5.88 18.11
C VAL A 54 19.89 4.86 19.26
N SER A 55 21.05 4.79 19.89
CA SER A 55 21.34 3.80 20.94
C SER A 55 20.68 4.05 22.29
N THR A 56 19.91 5.15 22.43
CA THR A 56 19.29 5.51 23.73
C THR A 56 18.13 4.59 24.13
N LYS A 57 17.57 3.83 23.18
CA LYS A 57 16.35 3.01 23.38
C LYS A 57 15.17 3.79 23.96
N LYS A 58 15.03 5.04 23.56
CA LYS A 58 13.95 5.94 23.98
C LYS A 58 13.34 6.61 22.76
N ALA A 59 12.03 6.74 22.73
CA ALA A 59 11.28 7.46 21.70
C ALA A 59 11.37 8.99 21.91
N GLU A 60 12.56 9.57 21.72
CA GLU A 60 12.84 10.99 21.96
C GLU A 60 12.47 11.91 20.77
N LEU A 61 11.89 11.39 19.69
CA LEU A 61 11.33 12.20 18.61
C LEU A 61 10.14 13.00 19.12
N TRP A 62 9.21 12.33 19.78
CA TRP A 62 7.94 12.90 20.17
C TRP A 62 8.08 13.89 21.34
N GLY A 63 7.53 15.09 21.14
CA GLY A 63 7.67 16.17 22.12
C GLY A 63 9.00 16.93 22.05
N ASN A 64 9.97 16.52 21.23
CA ASN A 64 11.22 17.23 21.00
C ASN A 64 11.14 18.06 19.70
N LYS A 65 10.95 19.36 19.85
CA LYS A 65 10.79 20.29 18.71
C LYS A 65 11.98 20.27 17.74
N SER A 66 13.20 20.09 18.24
CA SER A 66 14.41 20.04 17.41
C SER A 66 14.40 18.77 16.53
N ASN A 67 14.13 17.61 17.13
CA ASN A 67 14.06 16.32 16.43
C ASN A 67 12.95 16.31 15.38
N LEU A 68 11.74 16.77 15.75
CA LEU A 68 10.61 16.89 14.81
C LEU A 68 10.92 17.83 13.65
N THR A 69 11.62 18.93 13.90
CA THR A 69 12.04 19.88 12.86
C THR A 69 13.07 19.26 11.92
N LEU A 70 14.03 18.51 12.46
CA LEU A 70 15.06 17.84 11.65
C LEU A 70 14.45 16.71 10.81
N ALA A 71 13.58 15.87 11.38
CA ALA A 71 12.86 14.84 10.66
C ALA A 71 12.06 15.44 9.47
N LYS A 72 11.34 16.53 9.71
CA LYS A 72 10.62 17.22 8.63
C LYS A 72 11.57 17.74 7.53
N LYS A 73 12.75 18.26 7.88
CA LYS A 73 13.76 18.68 6.88
C LYS A 73 14.26 17.51 6.04
N CYS A 74 14.48 16.34 6.66
CA CYS A 74 14.87 15.14 5.92
C CYS A 74 13.78 14.73 4.90
N LEU A 75 12.51 14.72 5.32
CA LEU A 75 11.38 14.39 4.44
C LEU A 75 11.21 15.39 3.30
N LEU A 76 11.39 16.68 3.57
CA LEU A 76 11.37 17.70 2.51
C LEU A 76 12.52 17.51 1.51
N PHE A 77 13.71 17.19 1.97
CA PHE A 77 14.83 16.84 1.09
C PHE A 77 14.48 15.65 0.18
N VAL A 78 13.90 14.57 0.74
CA VAL A 78 13.48 13.42 -0.05
C VAL A 78 12.41 13.79 -1.07
N ALA A 79 11.40 14.56 -0.67
CA ALA A 79 10.35 15.03 -1.57
C ALA A 79 10.89 15.91 -2.72
N GLU A 80 11.83 16.79 -2.42
CA GLU A 80 12.50 17.60 -3.45
C GLU A 80 13.33 16.75 -4.43
N GLU A 81 14.01 15.71 -3.94
CA GLU A 81 14.76 14.79 -4.80
C GLU A 81 13.84 13.97 -5.70
N VAL A 82 12.67 13.57 -5.21
CA VAL A 82 11.62 12.92 -6.02
C VAL A 82 11.09 13.88 -7.07
N GLN A 83 10.72 15.11 -6.69
CA GLN A 83 10.20 16.14 -7.61
C GLN A 83 11.21 16.48 -8.71
N LYS A 84 12.50 16.58 -8.38
CA LYS A 84 13.58 16.83 -9.36
C LYS A 84 13.84 15.66 -10.31
N GLY A 85 13.22 14.49 -10.08
CA GLY A 85 13.46 13.28 -10.85
C GLY A 85 14.80 12.59 -10.53
N SER A 86 15.45 12.96 -9.42
CA SER A 86 16.68 12.31 -8.93
C SER A 86 16.42 10.89 -8.43
N ILE A 87 15.18 10.61 -8.00
CA ILE A 87 14.69 9.28 -7.61
C ILE A 87 13.64 8.85 -8.61
N LYS A 88 13.94 7.82 -9.39
CA LYS A 88 13.00 7.25 -10.34
C LYS A 88 12.18 6.14 -9.73
N GLY A 89 10.93 6.00 -10.21
CA GLY A 89 10.04 4.93 -9.76
C GLY A 89 9.54 5.07 -8.33
N CYS A 90 9.64 6.26 -7.72
CA CYS A 90 9.07 6.50 -6.41
C CYS A 90 7.54 6.39 -6.48
N ILE A 91 6.97 5.47 -5.70
CA ILE A 91 5.51 5.25 -5.59
C ILE A 91 4.93 5.89 -4.33
N GLY A 92 5.76 6.43 -3.45
CA GLY A 92 5.36 7.12 -2.23
C GLY A 92 6.50 7.35 -1.26
N ILE A 93 6.20 8.09 -0.21
CA ILE A 93 7.12 8.34 0.91
C ILE A 93 6.39 7.96 2.21
N GLU A 94 7.00 7.10 2.99
CA GLU A 94 6.57 6.85 4.36
C GLU A 94 7.24 7.87 5.28
N LEU A 95 6.41 8.55 6.08
CA LEU A 95 6.84 9.69 6.88
C LEU A 95 7.56 9.28 8.17
N CYS A 96 7.26 8.11 8.68
CA CYS A 96 7.80 7.61 9.93
C CYS A 96 7.54 6.12 10.07
N ASN A 97 8.59 5.31 10.12
CA ASN A 97 8.49 3.90 10.45
C ASN A 97 8.11 3.71 11.92
N GLU A 98 7.18 2.79 12.21
CA GLU A 98 6.83 2.28 13.53
C GLU A 98 6.77 3.33 14.65
N ALA A 99 5.94 4.35 14.48
CA ALA A 99 5.68 5.31 15.55
C ALA A 99 5.20 4.60 16.82
N CYS A 100 5.69 5.00 18.00
CA CYS A 100 5.23 4.37 19.23
C CYS A 100 3.75 4.62 19.48
N TRP A 101 3.10 3.68 20.15
CA TRP A 101 1.69 3.77 20.50
C TRP A 101 1.37 5.07 21.27
N SER A 102 0.30 5.75 20.88
CA SER A 102 -0.19 6.99 21.50
C SER A 102 0.86 8.10 21.57
N ALA A 103 1.75 8.20 20.57
CA ALA A 103 2.79 9.22 20.51
C ALA A 103 2.21 10.64 20.56
N LYS A 104 2.57 11.39 21.58
CA LYS A 104 2.01 12.74 21.82
C LYS A 104 2.36 13.70 20.67
N GLY A 105 1.32 14.23 20.03
CA GLY A 105 1.47 15.21 18.94
C GLY A 105 1.83 14.61 17.59
N MET A 106 1.82 13.29 17.43
CA MET A 106 2.13 12.57 16.20
C MET A 106 1.28 13.06 15.02
N TYR A 107 -0.02 13.04 15.12
CA TYR A 107 -0.92 13.47 14.04
C TYR A 107 -0.80 14.97 13.71
N GLN A 108 -0.50 15.81 14.70
CA GLN A 108 -0.21 17.21 14.42
C GLN A 108 1.09 17.35 13.61
N TRP A 109 2.11 16.60 13.96
CA TRP A 109 3.37 16.61 13.20
C TRP A 109 3.16 16.06 11.78
N TYR A 110 2.41 14.96 11.62
CA TYR A 110 2.06 14.47 10.29
C TYR A 110 1.33 15.53 9.46
N THR A 111 0.37 16.26 10.04
CA THR A 111 -0.33 17.36 9.37
C THR A 111 0.65 18.43 8.89
N ASP A 112 1.60 18.82 9.73
CA ASP A 112 2.62 19.83 9.40
C ASP A 112 3.58 19.36 8.30
N VAL A 113 3.94 18.07 8.30
CA VAL A 113 4.80 17.47 7.28
C VAL A 113 4.06 17.35 5.95
N VAL A 114 2.86 16.80 5.94
CA VAL A 114 2.03 16.66 4.72
C VAL A 114 1.82 18.02 4.08
N SER A 115 1.44 19.04 4.86
CA SER A 115 1.31 20.41 4.36
C SER A 115 2.61 20.96 3.77
N ALA A 116 3.76 20.61 4.33
CA ALA A 116 5.05 21.06 3.83
C ALA A 116 5.45 20.34 2.54
N ILE A 117 5.26 19.03 2.44
CA ILE A 117 5.52 18.25 1.23
C ILE A 117 4.57 18.67 0.11
N GLY A 118 3.30 18.94 0.41
CA GLY A 118 2.33 19.42 -0.56
C GLY A 118 2.72 20.74 -1.26
N ARG A 119 3.58 21.56 -0.63
CA ARG A 119 4.15 22.74 -1.28
C ARG A 119 5.31 22.42 -2.23
N VAL A 120 5.90 21.24 -2.10
CA VAL A 120 6.94 20.73 -3.02
C VAL A 120 6.26 20.04 -4.19
N ASP A 121 5.46 19.01 -3.90
CA ASP A 121 4.72 18.24 -4.92
C ASP A 121 3.50 17.55 -4.30
N VAL A 122 2.30 17.95 -4.73
CA VAL A 122 1.03 17.37 -4.25
C VAL A 122 0.72 15.99 -4.82
N SER A 123 1.47 15.53 -5.82
CA SER A 123 1.21 14.26 -6.49
C SER A 123 1.85 13.06 -5.79
N ILE A 124 2.80 13.28 -4.88
CA ILE A 124 3.51 12.22 -4.17
C ILE A 124 2.57 11.55 -3.16
N PRO A 125 2.27 10.25 -3.26
CA PRO A 125 1.55 9.54 -2.21
C PRO A 125 2.37 9.49 -0.93
N LEU A 126 1.73 9.73 0.21
CA LEU A 126 2.36 9.72 1.52
C LEU A 126 1.74 8.61 2.38
N TYR A 127 2.57 7.96 3.19
CA TYR A 127 2.13 6.94 4.13
C TYR A 127 2.54 7.30 5.54
N ILE A 128 1.70 6.98 6.50
CA ILE A 128 1.97 7.15 7.92
C ILE A 128 1.96 5.80 8.61
N SER A 129 2.83 5.60 9.58
CA SER A 129 2.69 4.48 10.52
C SER A 129 1.36 4.56 11.25
N ASP A 130 0.71 3.41 11.45
CA ASP A 130 -0.52 3.31 12.23
C ASP A 130 -0.32 3.60 13.73
N GLY A 131 0.93 3.64 14.19
CA GLY A 131 1.25 3.82 15.62
C GLY A 131 0.60 2.75 16.49
N TRP A 132 0.39 1.56 15.94
CA TRP A 132 -0.29 0.40 16.57
C TRP A 132 -1.78 0.63 16.89
N ASP A 133 -2.40 1.64 16.27
CA ASP A 133 -3.83 1.95 16.32
C ASP A 133 -4.35 2.26 14.92
N LEU A 134 -4.57 1.19 14.14
CA LEU A 134 -4.99 1.28 12.74
C LEU A 134 -6.30 2.06 12.59
N GLY A 135 -7.26 1.87 13.50
CA GLY A 135 -8.55 2.55 13.42
C GLY A 135 -8.43 4.07 13.50
N THR A 136 -7.64 4.58 14.44
CA THR A 136 -7.36 6.02 14.59
C THR A 136 -6.57 6.57 13.41
N ALA A 137 -5.57 5.83 12.91
CA ALA A 137 -4.79 6.23 11.75
C ALA A 137 -5.64 6.33 10.48
N MET A 138 -6.51 5.34 10.24
CA MET A 138 -7.46 5.35 9.12
C MET A 138 -8.41 6.55 9.19
N ALA A 139 -8.97 6.83 10.37
CA ALA A 139 -9.88 7.97 10.57
C ALA A 139 -9.19 9.30 10.26
N TRP A 140 -7.95 9.46 10.73
CA TRP A 140 -7.15 10.66 10.44
C TRP A 140 -6.83 10.81 8.95
N CYS A 141 -6.44 9.73 8.26
CA CYS A 141 -6.19 9.75 6.81
C CYS A 141 -7.44 10.11 6.01
N ARG A 142 -8.60 9.52 6.35
CA ARG A 142 -9.90 9.86 5.72
C ARG A 142 -10.20 11.34 5.84
N ASP A 143 -10.07 11.89 7.04
CA ASP A 143 -10.35 13.31 7.29
C ASP A 143 -9.44 14.23 6.48
N LEU A 144 -8.14 13.93 6.37
CA LEU A 144 -7.22 14.70 5.54
C LEU A 144 -7.52 14.55 4.04
N ASN A 145 -7.75 13.35 3.55
CA ASN A 145 -8.07 13.09 2.16
C ASN A 145 -9.38 13.75 1.72
N LYS A 146 -10.34 13.89 2.64
CA LYS A 146 -11.62 14.58 2.40
C LYS A 146 -11.48 16.09 2.25
N ARG A 147 -10.51 16.72 2.94
CA ARG A 147 -10.40 18.20 3.04
C ARG A 147 -10.03 18.92 1.74
N GLY A 148 -9.72 18.23 0.67
CA GLY A 148 -9.48 18.85 -0.63
C GLY A 148 -8.13 18.53 -1.25
N PRO A 149 -7.63 19.39 -2.19
CA PRO A 149 -6.41 19.08 -2.93
C PRO A 149 -5.21 19.03 -2.00
N GLY A 150 -4.54 17.89 -2.00
CA GLY A 150 -3.32 17.63 -1.22
C GLY A 150 -2.75 16.27 -1.61
N ASN A 151 -1.61 15.92 -1.04
CA ASN A 151 -1.03 14.60 -1.25
C ASN A 151 -2.04 13.51 -0.87
N PRO A 152 -2.19 12.44 -1.67
CA PRO A 152 -2.94 11.25 -1.25
C PRO A 152 -2.24 10.62 -0.04
N ILE A 153 -3.00 10.28 1.00
CA ILE A 153 -2.42 9.75 2.24
C ILE A 153 -3.00 8.37 2.52
N GLY A 154 -2.11 7.39 2.70
CA GLY A 154 -2.42 6.04 3.16
C GLY A 154 -1.84 5.74 4.54
N VAL A 155 -2.21 4.59 5.08
CA VAL A 155 -1.70 4.06 6.35
C VAL A 155 -0.81 2.88 6.06
N ASP A 156 0.35 2.85 6.68
CA ASP A 156 1.19 1.68 6.80
C ASP A 156 0.95 0.99 8.14
N THR A 157 0.77 -0.34 8.09
CA THR A 157 0.63 -1.21 9.25
C THR A 157 1.56 -2.39 9.12
N HIS A 158 2.18 -2.81 10.22
CA HIS A 158 3.05 -3.98 10.27
C HIS A 158 2.32 -5.17 10.87
N ARG A 159 2.50 -6.36 10.30
CA ARG A 159 1.80 -7.58 10.71
C ARG A 159 2.79 -8.71 10.96
N TYR A 160 3.00 -8.99 12.24
CA TYR A 160 3.86 -10.07 12.71
C TYR A 160 3.14 -10.96 13.73
N TYR A 161 3.53 -12.23 13.77
CA TYR A 161 2.92 -13.23 14.64
C TYR A 161 3.98 -13.93 15.52
N THR A 162 5.00 -13.15 15.92
CA THR A 162 6.18 -13.70 16.62
C THR A 162 6.62 -12.89 17.84
N PHE A 163 6.02 -11.74 18.15
CA PHE A 163 6.53 -10.86 19.20
C PHE A 163 5.70 -10.86 20.48
N THR A 164 4.38 -11.02 20.36
CA THR A 164 3.47 -10.86 21.51
C THR A 164 3.28 -12.15 22.31
N ASP A 165 2.83 -12.01 23.56
CA ASP A 165 2.46 -13.18 24.38
C ASP A 165 1.26 -13.93 23.78
N LYS A 166 0.38 -13.23 23.06
CA LYS A 166 -0.68 -13.87 22.28
C LYS A 166 -0.09 -14.81 21.23
N ASP A 167 0.94 -14.36 20.49
CA ASP A 167 1.58 -15.17 19.46
C ASP A 167 2.21 -16.43 20.07
N LYS A 168 2.99 -16.27 21.14
CA LYS A 168 3.60 -17.38 21.87
C LYS A 168 2.59 -18.39 22.41
N SER A 169 1.38 -17.94 22.75
CA SER A 169 0.33 -18.81 23.30
C SER A 169 -0.36 -19.68 22.27
N GLN A 170 -0.36 -19.30 20.99
CA GLN A 170 -1.08 -19.94 19.90
C GLN A 170 -0.23 -21.00 19.19
N SER A 171 -0.89 -22.05 18.68
CA SER A 171 -0.29 -23.01 17.73
C SER A 171 -0.23 -22.40 16.32
N PRO A 172 0.61 -22.93 15.40
CA PRO A 172 0.64 -22.47 14.02
C PRO A 172 -0.73 -22.48 13.32
N GLY A 173 -1.53 -23.52 13.53
CA GLY A 173 -2.88 -23.59 12.96
C GLY A 173 -3.81 -22.48 13.47
N GLN A 174 -3.72 -22.11 14.75
CA GLN A 174 -4.48 -20.99 15.30
C GLN A 174 -4.02 -19.64 14.77
N ILE A 175 -2.72 -19.47 14.52
CA ILE A 175 -2.18 -18.26 13.91
C ILE A 175 -2.64 -18.15 12.44
N ILE A 176 -2.57 -19.24 11.67
CA ILE A 176 -3.05 -19.29 10.28
C ILE A 176 -4.53 -18.91 10.19
N GLU A 177 -5.34 -19.40 11.10
CA GLU A 177 -6.77 -19.05 11.13
C GLU A 177 -7.00 -17.58 11.51
N ARG A 178 -6.20 -17.04 12.45
CA ARG A 178 -6.25 -15.61 12.82
C ARG A 178 -5.93 -14.69 11.65
N VAL A 179 -4.94 -15.03 10.82
CA VAL A 179 -4.56 -14.23 9.63
C VAL A 179 -5.75 -13.99 8.71
N ARG A 180 -6.63 -14.97 8.54
CA ARG A 180 -7.79 -14.88 7.63
C ARG A 180 -8.83 -13.85 8.02
N SER A 181 -8.76 -13.33 9.24
CA SER A 181 -9.62 -12.24 9.74
C SER A 181 -8.87 -10.92 9.99
N GLU A 182 -7.56 -10.89 9.72
CA GLU A 182 -6.79 -9.63 9.86
C GLU A 182 -7.24 -8.60 8.84
N LEU A 183 -7.23 -7.33 9.23
CA LEU A 183 -7.70 -6.20 8.43
C LEU A 183 -9.19 -6.26 8.03
N ASP A 184 -10.01 -7.07 8.71
CA ASP A 184 -11.46 -7.08 8.46
C ASP A 184 -12.12 -5.74 8.79
N GLU A 185 -11.48 -4.90 9.64
CA GLU A 185 -11.90 -3.52 9.88
C GLU A 185 -11.65 -2.58 8.69
N VAL A 186 -10.86 -2.99 7.70
CA VAL A 186 -10.64 -2.24 6.47
C VAL A 186 -11.80 -2.50 5.50
N HIS A 187 -12.94 -1.90 5.81
CA HIS A 187 -14.10 -1.94 4.92
C HIS A 187 -14.09 -0.74 3.99
N VAL A 188 -14.34 -1.00 2.73
CA VAL A 188 -14.44 0.01 1.68
C VAL A 188 -15.72 -0.25 0.88
N GLY A 189 -16.57 0.74 0.81
CA GLY A 189 -17.86 0.66 0.12
C GLY A 189 -18.08 1.77 -0.91
N PRO A 190 -19.18 1.69 -1.68
CA PRO A 190 -19.58 2.77 -2.56
C PRO A 190 -19.82 4.08 -1.78
N GLY A 191 -19.23 5.18 -2.26
CA GLY A 191 -19.35 6.49 -1.62
C GLY A 191 -18.28 6.80 -0.56
N ASP A 192 -17.46 5.83 -0.16
CA ASP A 192 -16.44 6.04 0.87
C ASP A 192 -15.41 7.11 0.47
N ALA A 193 -14.97 7.14 -0.79
CA ALA A 193 -14.02 8.14 -1.24
C ALA A 193 -14.65 9.53 -1.38
N THR A 194 -15.92 9.62 -1.79
CA THR A 194 -16.63 10.89 -1.97
C THR A 194 -17.14 11.47 -0.67
N ASP A 195 -17.71 10.66 0.19
CA ASP A 195 -18.48 11.10 1.36
C ASP A 195 -17.67 11.03 2.65
N ALA A 196 -16.86 9.99 2.84
CA ALA A 196 -16.07 9.79 4.05
C ALA A 196 -14.59 10.18 3.90
N GLY A 197 -14.10 10.30 2.67
CA GLY A 197 -12.68 10.45 2.36
C GLY A 197 -11.99 9.10 2.21
N ALA A 198 -11.26 8.92 1.10
CA ALA A 198 -10.54 7.68 0.81
C ALA A 198 -9.49 7.38 1.89
N VAL A 199 -9.32 6.10 2.19
CA VAL A 199 -8.17 5.60 2.93
C VAL A 199 -7.65 4.33 2.28
N GLN A 200 -6.34 4.21 2.17
CA GLN A 200 -5.68 2.99 1.72
C GLN A 200 -4.75 2.50 2.83
N VAL A 201 -4.87 1.23 3.16
CA VAL A 201 -3.94 0.53 4.06
C VAL A 201 -2.96 -0.27 3.21
N ILE A 202 -1.68 -0.22 3.54
CA ILE A 202 -0.66 -1.15 3.07
C ILE A 202 -0.11 -1.93 4.27
N VAL A 203 0.43 -3.13 4.02
CA VAL A 203 1.19 -3.88 5.02
C VAL A 203 2.67 -3.67 4.72
N GLY A 204 3.30 -2.69 5.40
CA GLY A 204 4.67 -2.28 5.13
C GLY A 204 5.71 -3.28 5.58
N GLU A 205 5.36 -4.11 6.57
CA GLU A 205 6.21 -5.22 6.98
C GLU A 205 5.39 -6.44 7.39
N TRP A 206 5.82 -7.61 6.93
CA TRP A 206 5.31 -8.92 7.34
C TRP A 206 6.32 -10.01 7.03
N SER A 207 6.21 -11.17 7.69
CA SER A 207 7.06 -12.34 7.43
C SER A 207 6.36 -13.63 7.84
N CYS A 208 6.87 -14.78 7.38
CA CYS A 208 6.35 -16.09 7.77
C CYS A 208 6.91 -16.61 9.11
N CYS A 209 7.45 -15.72 9.95
CA CYS A 209 8.06 -16.09 11.21
C CYS A 209 7.04 -16.29 12.32
N MET A 210 7.18 -17.39 13.04
CA MET A 210 6.46 -17.68 14.30
C MET A 210 7.45 -17.98 15.42
N THR A 211 7.00 -17.86 16.67
CA THR A 211 7.85 -18.15 17.83
C THR A 211 8.16 -19.65 17.95
N GLU A 212 9.28 -20.00 18.60
CA GLU A 212 9.59 -21.38 18.97
C GLU A 212 8.48 -21.99 19.85
N ASP A 213 7.89 -21.19 20.75
CA ASP A 213 6.76 -21.62 21.59
C ASP A 213 5.52 -22.00 20.75
N SER A 214 5.29 -21.30 19.62
CA SER A 214 4.22 -21.62 18.68
C SER A 214 4.54 -22.90 17.92
N TRP A 215 5.78 -23.04 17.42
CA TRP A 215 6.21 -24.26 16.73
C TRP A 215 6.15 -25.49 17.63
N ALA A 216 6.49 -25.37 18.92
CA ALA A 216 6.36 -26.47 19.88
C ALA A 216 4.92 -27.00 20.02
N LYS A 217 3.91 -26.24 19.61
CA LYS A 217 2.49 -26.63 19.62
C LYS A 217 2.00 -27.19 18.27
N ALA A 218 2.87 -27.36 17.30
CA ALA A 218 2.52 -27.92 16.00
C ALA A 218 2.13 -29.42 16.05
N GLY A 219 2.45 -30.11 17.13
CA GLY A 219 2.22 -31.53 17.26
C GLY A 219 3.08 -32.34 16.28
N SER A 220 2.45 -33.26 15.54
CA SER A 220 3.12 -34.05 14.50
C SER A 220 3.03 -33.46 13.10
N ALA A 221 2.53 -32.24 12.94
CA ALA A 221 2.42 -31.60 11.64
C ALA A 221 3.81 -31.22 11.08
N ASP A 222 3.97 -31.35 9.78
CA ASP A 222 5.20 -30.97 9.09
C ASP A 222 5.38 -29.43 9.13
N LYS A 223 6.54 -28.98 9.58
CA LYS A 223 6.82 -27.54 9.71
C LYS A 223 6.79 -26.82 8.38
N ASP A 224 7.37 -27.39 7.33
CA ASP A 224 7.43 -26.75 6.02
C ASP A 224 6.04 -26.63 5.39
N ASP A 225 5.16 -27.59 5.69
CA ASP A 225 3.76 -27.56 5.26
C ASP A 225 2.98 -26.44 5.97
N LEU A 226 3.18 -26.28 7.27
CA LEU A 226 2.58 -25.18 8.04
C LEU A 226 3.11 -23.82 7.59
N VAL A 227 4.39 -23.68 7.28
CA VAL A 227 5.00 -22.46 6.73
C VAL A 227 4.36 -22.11 5.38
N ARG A 228 4.17 -23.09 4.50
CA ARG A 228 3.47 -22.88 3.22
C ARG A 228 2.02 -22.41 3.42
N GLN A 229 1.29 -23.04 4.31
CA GLN A 229 -0.09 -22.65 4.62
C GLN A 229 -0.16 -21.24 5.20
N PHE A 230 0.77 -20.89 6.10
CA PHE A 230 0.84 -19.58 6.73
C PHE A 230 1.15 -18.48 5.72
N GLY A 231 2.25 -18.60 4.97
CA GLY A 231 2.62 -17.60 3.96
C GLY A 231 1.56 -17.44 2.86
N LYS A 232 0.89 -18.54 2.49
CA LYS A 232 -0.25 -18.47 1.56
C LYS A 232 -1.41 -17.68 2.16
N ALA A 233 -1.79 -17.95 3.41
CA ALA A 233 -2.87 -17.24 4.08
C ALA A 233 -2.58 -15.73 4.19
N GLU A 234 -1.34 -15.35 4.57
CA GLU A 234 -0.91 -13.96 4.61
C GLU A 234 -0.95 -13.31 3.22
N THR A 235 -0.37 -13.96 2.21
CA THR A 235 -0.35 -13.44 0.83
C THR A 235 -1.77 -13.20 0.28
N GLU A 236 -2.70 -14.13 0.54
CA GLU A 236 -4.10 -14.01 0.13
C GLU A 236 -4.78 -12.85 0.88
N GLN A 237 -4.60 -12.78 2.19
CA GLN A 237 -5.23 -11.75 3.02
C GLN A 237 -4.75 -10.34 2.67
N TRP A 238 -3.43 -10.15 2.50
CA TRP A 238 -2.90 -8.85 2.13
C TRP A 238 -3.31 -8.43 0.72
N ARG A 239 -3.37 -9.38 -0.23
CA ARG A 239 -3.87 -9.09 -1.58
C ARG A 239 -5.32 -8.64 -1.59
N ASP A 240 -6.15 -9.22 -0.74
CA ASP A 240 -7.59 -8.99 -0.74
C ASP A 240 -7.98 -7.75 0.09
N LYS A 241 -7.21 -7.40 1.14
CA LYS A 241 -7.55 -6.33 2.10
C LYS A 241 -6.65 -5.10 2.02
N ALA A 242 -5.41 -5.24 1.56
CA ALA A 242 -4.44 -4.15 1.51
C ALA A 242 -4.19 -3.66 0.08
N GLY A 243 -3.70 -2.44 -0.06
CA GLY A 243 -3.27 -1.86 -1.34
C GLY A 243 -1.93 -2.39 -1.84
N GLY A 244 -1.21 -3.08 -0.99
CA GLY A 244 0.08 -3.72 -1.25
C GLY A 244 0.69 -4.25 0.04
N ALA A 245 1.71 -5.10 -0.09
CA ALA A 245 2.41 -5.65 1.06
C ALA A 245 3.90 -5.80 0.78
N PHE A 246 4.73 -5.61 1.80
CA PHE A 246 6.19 -5.66 1.73
C PHE A 246 6.70 -6.72 2.69
N PHE A 247 7.39 -7.71 2.13
CA PHE A 247 7.94 -8.80 2.94
C PHE A 247 9.23 -8.36 3.64
N TRP A 248 9.33 -8.56 4.94
CA TRP A 248 10.54 -8.32 5.72
C TRP A 248 11.30 -9.63 5.95
N THR A 249 12.38 -9.87 5.21
CA THR A 249 13.05 -8.95 4.29
C THR A 249 13.46 -9.69 3.00
N ALA A 250 13.83 -8.96 1.95
CA ALA A 250 14.20 -9.57 0.68
C ALA A 250 15.36 -10.56 0.85
N LYS A 251 16.41 -10.19 1.59
CA LYS A 251 17.63 -10.99 1.78
C LYS A 251 18.32 -10.65 3.09
N MET A 252 18.77 -11.67 3.81
CA MET A 252 19.64 -11.54 4.96
C MET A 252 21.05 -12.04 4.61
N GLU A 253 22.08 -11.29 5.00
CA GLU A 253 23.47 -11.62 4.67
C GLU A 253 24.17 -12.45 5.75
N TRP A 254 23.71 -12.33 7.00
CA TRP A 254 24.32 -12.97 8.17
C TRP A 254 23.69 -14.30 8.59
N MET A 255 22.63 -14.73 7.90
CA MET A 255 21.92 -15.99 8.15
C MET A 255 21.26 -16.46 6.85
N ASP A 256 20.79 -17.70 6.82
CA ASP A 256 20.08 -18.29 5.69
C ASP A 256 18.72 -17.63 5.37
N GLY A 257 18.29 -16.71 6.21
CA GLY A 257 17.01 -16.00 6.07
C GLY A 257 15.86 -16.70 6.80
N GLY A 258 15.79 -18.02 6.77
CA GLY A 258 14.68 -18.75 7.35
C GLY A 258 13.33 -18.16 6.94
N GLU A 259 12.39 -18.11 7.88
CA GLU A 259 11.05 -17.54 7.67
C GLU A 259 11.05 -15.99 7.55
N TRP A 260 12.19 -15.32 7.77
CA TRP A 260 12.40 -13.89 7.56
C TRP A 260 12.88 -13.56 6.13
N GLY A 261 13.32 -14.56 5.35
CA GLY A 261 13.92 -14.37 4.03
C GLY A 261 12.92 -14.60 2.91
N LEU A 262 12.57 -13.56 2.12
CA LEU A 262 11.65 -13.69 0.97
C LEU A 262 12.10 -14.79 0.01
N PHE A 263 13.38 -14.82 -0.35
CA PHE A 263 13.87 -15.82 -1.31
C PHE A 263 13.77 -17.26 -0.79
N GLU A 264 13.93 -17.47 0.53
CA GLU A 264 13.72 -18.77 1.14
C GLU A 264 12.24 -19.15 1.16
N MET A 265 11.35 -18.18 1.45
CA MET A 265 9.91 -18.42 1.43
C MET A 265 9.37 -18.68 0.02
N VAL A 266 9.94 -18.05 -1.00
CA VAL A 266 9.62 -18.35 -2.40
C VAL A 266 10.09 -19.77 -2.78
N LYS A 267 11.29 -20.20 -2.37
CA LYS A 267 11.78 -21.57 -2.61
C LYS A 267 10.90 -22.62 -1.92
N LYS A 268 10.37 -22.31 -0.74
CA LYS A 268 9.44 -23.17 0.01
C LYS A 268 8.01 -23.11 -0.50
N GLU A 269 7.73 -22.30 -1.52
CA GLU A 269 6.38 -22.08 -2.05
C GLU A 269 5.40 -21.51 -1.00
N ALA A 270 5.93 -20.84 0.04
CA ALA A 270 5.14 -20.15 1.05
C ALA A 270 4.64 -18.80 0.57
N VAL A 271 5.45 -18.08 -0.21
CA VAL A 271 5.09 -16.79 -0.82
C VAL A 271 5.11 -16.94 -2.34
N LEU A 272 3.96 -16.81 -2.95
CA LEU A 272 3.79 -16.94 -4.39
C LEU A 272 3.26 -15.64 -5.00
N PRO A 273 3.74 -15.25 -6.19
CA PRO A 273 3.19 -14.12 -6.89
C PRO A 273 1.73 -14.38 -7.29
N SER A 274 0.96 -13.31 -7.42
CA SER A 274 -0.38 -13.40 -8.01
C SER A 274 -0.29 -13.97 -9.43
N PRO A 275 -1.20 -14.89 -9.84
CA PRO A 275 -1.10 -15.57 -11.14
C PRO A 275 -0.98 -14.62 -12.34
N ASN A 276 -1.66 -13.47 -12.29
CA ASN A 276 -1.57 -12.46 -13.35
C ASN A 276 -0.19 -11.82 -13.48
N LEU A 277 0.60 -11.74 -12.40
CA LEU A 277 1.96 -11.16 -12.46
C LEU A 277 2.98 -12.05 -13.17
N VAL A 278 2.73 -13.34 -13.28
CA VAL A 278 3.61 -14.29 -13.99
C VAL A 278 3.05 -14.70 -15.35
N MET A 279 1.94 -14.12 -15.78
CA MET A 279 1.28 -14.41 -17.04
C MET A 279 2.17 -14.01 -18.23
N PRO A 280 2.36 -14.87 -19.25
CA PRO A 280 3.07 -14.50 -20.46
C PRO A 280 2.42 -13.27 -21.14
N ALA A 281 3.25 -12.43 -21.78
CA ALA A 281 2.75 -11.20 -22.41
C ALA A 281 1.66 -11.45 -23.47
N GLU A 282 1.71 -12.59 -24.15
CA GLU A 282 0.70 -12.97 -25.14
C GLU A 282 -0.65 -13.27 -24.47
N GLU A 283 -0.61 -13.99 -23.35
CA GLU A 283 -1.83 -14.27 -22.56
C GLU A 283 -2.43 -13.00 -22.00
N VAL A 284 -1.58 -12.05 -21.53
CA VAL A 284 -2.05 -10.70 -21.09
C VAL A 284 -2.78 -10.01 -22.24
N ARG A 285 -2.19 -10.00 -23.46
CA ARG A 285 -2.87 -9.36 -24.62
C ARG A 285 -4.17 -10.05 -25.00
N MET A 286 -4.19 -11.38 -25.00
CA MET A 286 -5.40 -12.15 -25.27
C MET A 286 -6.51 -11.88 -24.24
N ALA A 287 -6.17 -11.85 -22.96
CA ALA A 287 -7.11 -11.54 -21.87
C ALA A 287 -7.63 -10.11 -21.99
N ALA A 288 -6.76 -9.15 -22.25
CA ALA A 288 -7.13 -7.75 -22.47
C ALA A 288 -8.08 -7.59 -23.68
N GLU A 289 -7.83 -8.32 -24.77
CA GLU A 289 -8.70 -8.26 -25.95
C GLU A 289 -10.08 -8.88 -25.68
N ARG A 290 -10.15 -10.00 -24.96
CA ARG A 290 -11.45 -10.57 -24.51
C ARG A 290 -12.20 -9.56 -23.64
N ALA A 291 -11.53 -8.91 -22.71
CA ALA A 291 -12.15 -7.90 -21.87
C ALA A 291 -12.72 -6.73 -22.69
N ARG A 292 -12.00 -6.27 -23.74
CA ARG A 292 -12.51 -5.24 -24.65
C ARG A 292 -13.76 -5.68 -25.41
N GLN A 293 -13.80 -6.92 -25.87
CA GLN A 293 -14.95 -7.46 -26.59
C GLN A 293 -16.20 -7.55 -25.71
N GLN A 294 -16.04 -7.87 -24.43
CA GLN A 294 -17.13 -7.98 -23.46
C GLN A 294 -17.55 -6.63 -22.85
N ARG A 295 -16.80 -5.55 -23.10
CA ARG A 295 -16.95 -4.27 -22.40
C ARG A 295 -18.34 -3.67 -22.49
N LEU A 296 -18.93 -3.65 -23.69
CA LEU A 296 -20.24 -3.01 -23.91
C LEU A 296 -21.35 -3.77 -23.18
N ASP A 297 -21.38 -5.08 -23.31
CA ASP A 297 -22.39 -5.94 -22.67
C ASP A 297 -22.30 -5.83 -21.14
N ARG A 298 -21.08 -5.84 -20.57
CA ARG A 298 -20.87 -5.68 -19.14
C ARG A 298 -21.31 -4.31 -18.64
N LYS A 299 -21.00 -3.25 -19.41
CA LYS A 299 -21.44 -1.90 -19.07
C LYS A 299 -22.96 -1.79 -19.02
N GLU A 300 -23.66 -2.31 -20.04
CA GLU A 300 -25.13 -2.28 -20.10
C GLU A 300 -25.73 -3.05 -18.93
N GLN A 301 -25.23 -4.24 -18.63
CA GLN A 301 -25.69 -5.04 -17.48
C GLN A 301 -25.47 -4.30 -16.15
N ALA A 302 -24.29 -3.71 -15.95
CA ALA A 302 -23.98 -2.96 -14.74
C ALA A 302 -24.85 -1.72 -14.56
N ARG A 303 -25.08 -0.96 -15.66
CA ARG A 303 -25.98 0.19 -15.69
C ARG A 303 -27.40 -0.21 -15.32
N ASP A 304 -27.93 -1.22 -16.00
CA ASP A 304 -29.33 -1.65 -15.81
C ASP A 304 -29.54 -2.17 -14.38
N ALA A 305 -28.57 -2.90 -13.82
CA ALA A 305 -28.61 -3.33 -12.43
C ALA A 305 -28.59 -2.14 -11.46
N HIS A 306 -27.72 -1.15 -11.70
CA HIS A 306 -27.63 0.07 -10.89
C HIS A 306 -28.94 0.86 -10.93
N VAL A 307 -29.47 1.14 -12.11
CA VAL A 307 -30.74 1.87 -12.29
C VAL A 307 -31.88 1.13 -11.62
N CYS A 308 -32.05 -0.16 -11.93
CA CYS A 308 -33.11 -0.97 -11.33
C CYS A 308 -33.07 -0.99 -9.81
N TYR A 309 -31.88 -1.12 -9.22
CA TYR A 309 -31.70 -1.12 -7.76
C TYR A 309 -32.14 0.20 -7.15
N TRP A 310 -31.62 1.33 -7.63
CA TRP A 310 -31.85 2.62 -7.00
C TRP A 310 -33.25 3.15 -7.24
N ASP A 311 -33.80 2.98 -8.45
CA ASP A 311 -35.19 3.39 -8.75
C ASP A 311 -36.22 2.56 -7.93
N SER A 312 -35.91 1.29 -7.66
CA SER A 312 -36.78 0.45 -6.82
C SER A 312 -36.61 0.72 -5.31
N THR A 313 -35.38 1.02 -4.87
CA THR A 313 -35.06 1.23 -3.44
C THR A 313 -35.47 2.62 -2.97
N ALA A 314 -35.38 3.62 -3.82
CA ALA A 314 -35.74 5.00 -3.52
C ALA A 314 -36.52 5.64 -4.68
N PRO A 315 -37.78 5.22 -4.92
CA PRO A 315 -38.56 5.65 -6.11
C PRO A 315 -38.87 7.15 -6.16
N GLU A 316 -38.80 7.84 -5.02
CA GLU A 316 -38.93 9.31 -4.95
C GLU A 316 -37.57 10.01 -5.01
N GLY A 317 -36.48 9.25 -5.12
CA GLY A 317 -35.11 9.78 -5.18
C GLY A 317 -34.83 10.43 -6.54
N GLN A 318 -33.87 11.37 -6.50
CA GLN A 318 -33.28 11.89 -7.74
C GLN A 318 -31.89 11.25 -7.89
N PHE A 319 -31.58 10.78 -9.10
CA PHE A 319 -30.31 10.14 -9.39
C PHE A 319 -29.71 10.74 -10.66
N GLU A 320 -28.39 10.68 -10.75
CA GLU A 320 -27.66 11.07 -11.94
C GLU A 320 -26.92 9.84 -12.52
N HIS A 321 -27.68 8.80 -12.90
CA HIS A 321 -27.17 7.50 -13.36
C HIS A 321 -26.12 7.59 -14.49
N TRP A 322 -26.14 8.68 -15.26
CA TRP A 322 -25.09 8.94 -16.25
C TRP A 322 -23.69 9.09 -15.61
N ARG A 323 -23.61 9.48 -14.32
CA ARG A 323 -22.35 9.54 -13.58
C ARG A 323 -21.81 8.14 -13.29
N PHE A 324 -22.71 7.20 -12.98
CA PHE A 324 -22.33 5.79 -12.83
C PHE A 324 -21.70 5.25 -14.12
N GLU A 325 -22.34 5.49 -15.26
CA GLU A 325 -21.82 5.06 -16.55
C GLU A 325 -20.44 5.64 -16.87
N GLN A 326 -20.24 6.95 -16.62
CA GLN A 326 -18.95 7.59 -16.80
C GLN A 326 -17.89 7.04 -15.84
N GLY A 327 -18.27 6.77 -14.60
CA GLY A 327 -17.40 6.12 -13.60
C GLY A 327 -16.99 4.74 -14.06
N TRP A 328 -17.96 3.94 -14.52
CA TRP A 328 -17.72 2.58 -15.01
C TRP A 328 -16.73 2.57 -16.19
N ASP A 329 -16.96 3.43 -17.17
CA ASP A 329 -16.06 3.56 -18.33
C ASP A 329 -14.62 3.87 -17.92
N LEU A 330 -14.46 4.80 -16.97
CA LEU A 330 -13.15 5.21 -16.49
C LEU A 330 -12.48 4.09 -15.67
N GLY A 331 -13.22 3.44 -14.77
CA GLY A 331 -12.70 2.36 -13.94
C GLY A 331 -12.25 1.15 -14.76
N PHE A 332 -13.07 0.75 -15.73
CA PHE A 332 -12.72 -0.34 -16.65
C PHE A 332 -11.50 0.00 -17.51
N ALA A 333 -11.45 1.23 -18.05
CA ALA A 333 -10.33 1.67 -18.87
C ALA A 333 -9.02 1.75 -18.08
N ASP A 334 -9.06 2.26 -16.85
CA ASP A 334 -7.89 2.32 -15.98
C ASP A 334 -7.40 0.92 -15.59
N ALA A 335 -8.30 0.02 -15.21
CA ALA A 335 -7.94 -1.36 -14.87
C ALA A 335 -7.30 -2.09 -16.06
N LEU A 336 -7.84 -1.92 -17.25
CA LEU A 336 -7.28 -2.46 -18.48
C LEU A 336 -5.89 -1.89 -18.79
N ALA A 337 -5.71 -0.57 -18.64
CA ALA A 337 -4.43 0.10 -18.88
C ALA A 337 -3.34 -0.38 -17.90
N PHE A 338 -3.68 -0.55 -16.62
CA PHE A 338 -2.76 -1.14 -15.63
C PHE A 338 -2.39 -2.57 -16.00
N PHE A 339 -3.36 -3.38 -16.39
CA PHE A 339 -3.13 -4.77 -16.74
C PHE A 339 -2.20 -4.94 -17.94
N GLU A 340 -2.31 -4.10 -18.95
CA GLU A 340 -1.47 -4.17 -20.15
C GLU A 340 -0.13 -3.44 -20.04
N MET A 341 0.11 -2.68 -18.97
CA MET A 341 1.23 -1.75 -18.87
C MET A 341 2.59 -2.41 -19.13
N ARG A 342 2.82 -3.62 -18.60
CA ARG A 342 4.06 -4.39 -18.79
C ARG A 342 4.12 -5.00 -20.20
N ALA A 343 3.06 -5.67 -20.61
CA ALA A 343 2.99 -6.34 -21.92
C ALA A 343 3.11 -5.35 -23.10
N SER A 344 2.68 -4.10 -22.91
CA SER A 344 2.80 -3.01 -23.90
C SER A 344 4.16 -2.32 -23.88
N GLY A 345 5.06 -2.66 -22.94
CA GLY A 345 6.36 -2.04 -22.81
C GLY A 345 6.33 -0.63 -22.21
N ASN A 346 5.23 -0.23 -21.57
CA ASN A 346 5.09 1.07 -20.92
C ASN A 346 5.81 1.14 -19.57
N LEU A 347 6.22 -0.01 -19.01
CA LEU A 347 7.14 -0.08 -17.88
C LEU A 347 8.52 -0.55 -18.34
N PRO A 348 9.60 0.10 -17.87
CA PRO A 348 10.96 -0.33 -18.18
C PRO A 348 11.19 -1.78 -17.75
N GLY A 349 11.94 -2.53 -18.55
CA GLY A 349 12.41 -3.90 -18.23
C GLY A 349 11.36 -5.00 -18.17
N ALA A 350 10.13 -4.69 -17.80
CA ALA A 350 9.07 -5.68 -17.69
C ALA A 350 8.48 -6.04 -19.07
N ARG A 351 8.31 -7.34 -19.33
CA ARG A 351 7.80 -7.87 -20.61
C ARG A 351 6.67 -8.89 -20.43
N HIS A 352 6.31 -9.24 -19.21
CA HIS A 352 5.29 -10.21 -18.84
C HIS A 352 4.56 -9.74 -17.59
N GLY A 353 3.46 -10.37 -17.30
CA GLY A 353 2.59 -10.07 -16.20
C GLY A 353 1.56 -8.97 -16.48
N GLY A 354 0.41 -9.12 -15.87
CA GLY A 354 -0.66 -8.13 -15.84
C GLY A 354 -0.76 -7.51 -14.45
N ASP A 355 -0.67 -6.20 -14.36
CA ASP A 355 -0.81 -5.49 -13.08
C ASP A 355 -2.30 -5.23 -12.76
N VAL A 356 -2.57 -4.98 -11.48
CA VAL A 356 -3.87 -4.51 -11.00
C VAL A 356 -3.69 -3.20 -10.27
N ILE A 357 -4.77 -2.41 -10.15
CA ILE A 357 -4.75 -1.21 -9.33
C ILE A 357 -4.70 -1.65 -7.85
N GLY A 358 -3.55 -1.60 -7.23
CA GLY A 358 -3.35 -2.02 -5.83
C GLY A 358 -3.91 -1.00 -4.83
N VAL A 359 -3.52 0.27 -4.96
CA VAL A 359 -3.96 1.38 -4.10
C VAL A 359 -5.27 1.99 -4.63
N LEU A 360 -6.30 1.16 -4.80
CA LEU A 360 -7.55 1.53 -5.50
C LEU A 360 -8.23 2.75 -4.87
N GLU A 361 -8.23 2.87 -3.55
CA GLU A 361 -8.89 3.98 -2.84
C GLU A 361 -8.25 5.33 -3.16
N LEU A 362 -6.93 5.39 -3.13
CA LEU A 362 -6.20 6.61 -3.47
C LEU A 362 -6.29 6.90 -4.97
N TRP A 363 -6.38 5.87 -5.81
CA TRP A 363 -6.57 6.03 -7.24
C TRP A 363 -7.95 6.60 -7.58
N ILE A 364 -9.01 6.11 -6.94
CA ILE A 364 -10.37 6.66 -7.05
C ILE A 364 -10.36 8.14 -6.63
N LEU A 365 -9.79 8.45 -5.47
CA LEU A 365 -9.67 9.82 -4.98
C LEU A 365 -8.98 10.73 -6.00
N LYS A 366 -7.87 10.28 -6.60
CA LYS A 366 -7.17 11.00 -7.68
C LYS A 366 -8.09 11.25 -8.86
N ARG A 367 -8.79 10.22 -9.35
CA ARG A 367 -9.69 10.33 -10.50
C ARG A 367 -10.88 11.24 -10.25
N LEU A 368 -11.45 11.22 -9.05
CA LEU A 368 -12.52 12.13 -8.65
C LEU A 368 -12.04 13.59 -8.65
N ARG A 369 -10.84 13.84 -8.12
CA ARG A 369 -10.22 15.18 -8.11
C ARG A 369 -9.92 15.70 -9.51
N GLU A 370 -9.38 14.89 -10.40
CA GLU A 370 -9.06 15.24 -11.79
C GLU A 370 -10.31 15.61 -12.60
N THR A 371 -11.43 14.98 -12.32
CA THR A 371 -12.68 15.23 -13.07
C THR A 371 -13.48 16.40 -12.54
N GLY A 372 -13.08 16.99 -11.40
CA GLY A 372 -13.75 18.15 -10.79
C GLY A 372 -15.21 17.88 -10.41
N GLN A 373 -15.61 16.62 -10.33
CA GLN A 373 -17.00 16.26 -10.03
C GLN A 373 -17.22 16.27 -8.52
N THR A 374 -17.95 17.27 -8.09
CA THR A 374 -18.42 17.44 -6.72
C THR A 374 -19.95 17.45 -6.72
N GLY A 375 -20.55 17.41 -5.53
CA GLY A 375 -22.02 17.48 -5.35
C GLY A 375 -22.63 16.16 -4.93
N GLY A 376 -23.92 16.18 -4.62
CA GLY A 376 -24.65 15.10 -3.95
C GLY A 376 -24.70 13.76 -4.68
N PHE A 377 -24.34 13.71 -5.96
CA PHE A 377 -24.34 12.49 -6.78
C PHE A 377 -22.92 12.04 -7.20
N ALA A 378 -21.87 12.58 -6.61
CA ALA A 378 -20.50 12.16 -6.90
C ALA A 378 -20.25 10.68 -6.54
N TRP A 379 -20.97 10.15 -5.55
CA TRP A 379 -20.94 8.75 -5.15
C TRP A 379 -21.37 7.79 -6.27
N GLU A 380 -22.28 8.18 -7.17
CA GLU A 380 -22.67 7.34 -8.31
C GLU A 380 -21.48 7.12 -9.25
N ARG A 381 -20.67 8.15 -9.49
CA ARG A 381 -19.44 8.02 -10.26
C ARG A 381 -18.42 7.11 -9.59
N GLU A 382 -18.23 7.26 -8.28
CA GLU A 382 -17.36 6.36 -7.52
C GLU A 382 -17.85 4.92 -7.61
N HIS A 383 -19.15 4.70 -7.40
CA HIS A 383 -19.76 3.38 -7.52
C HIS A 383 -19.52 2.77 -8.91
N GLY A 384 -19.78 3.54 -9.97
CA GLY A 384 -19.49 3.10 -11.34
C GLY A 384 -18.02 2.77 -11.54
N PHE A 385 -17.09 3.58 -11.01
CA PHE A 385 -15.67 3.32 -11.12
C PHE A 385 -15.28 1.97 -10.48
N ARG A 386 -15.73 1.72 -9.25
CA ARG A 386 -15.50 0.46 -8.54
C ARG A 386 -16.07 -0.74 -9.32
N GLN A 387 -17.29 -0.59 -9.83
CA GLN A 387 -17.93 -1.63 -10.64
C GLN A 387 -17.15 -1.88 -11.92
N GLY A 388 -16.70 -0.85 -12.63
CA GLY A 388 -15.89 -1.00 -13.85
C GLY A 388 -14.56 -1.73 -13.61
N VAL A 389 -13.86 -1.43 -12.51
CA VAL A 389 -12.66 -2.17 -12.09
C VAL A 389 -12.99 -3.63 -11.75
N GLY A 390 -14.10 -3.87 -11.03
CA GLY A 390 -14.57 -5.21 -10.69
C GLY A 390 -14.93 -6.04 -11.92
N ASP A 391 -15.67 -5.46 -12.86
CA ASP A 391 -16.09 -6.13 -14.09
C ASP A 391 -14.91 -6.46 -14.99
N PHE A 392 -13.89 -5.58 -15.04
CA PHE A 392 -12.64 -5.91 -15.70
C PHE A 392 -11.96 -7.12 -15.05
N ARG A 393 -11.79 -7.12 -13.71
CA ARG A 393 -11.20 -8.25 -12.99
C ARG A 393 -11.97 -9.56 -13.22
N ASN A 394 -13.29 -9.51 -13.20
CA ASN A 394 -14.14 -10.67 -13.47
C ASN A 394 -13.95 -11.20 -14.90
N SER A 395 -13.73 -10.32 -15.88
CA SER A 395 -13.46 -10.74 -17.27
C SER A 395 -12.16 -11.54 -17.42
N LEU A 396 -11.22 -11.40 -16.49
CA LEU A 396 -9.96 -12.17 -16.49
C LEU A 396 -10.16 -13.60 -15.94
N LEU A 397 -11.19 -13.82 -15.10
CA LEU A 397 -11.45 -15.11 -14.45
C LEU A 397 -12.28 -16.06 -15.33
N GLU A 398 -13.00 -15.51 -16.31
CA GLU A 398 -13.78 -16.29 -17.26
C GLU A 398 -12.84 -16.92 -18.29
N THR A 399 -12.38 -18.13 -18.01
CA THR A 399 -11.74 -18.98 -19.02
C THR A 399 -12.80 -19.40 -20.04
N GLY A 400 -12.63 -18.99 -21.30
CA GLY A 400 -13.50 -19.39 -22.39
C GLY A 400 -13.48 -20.90 -22.66
#